data_8d74e41679bf744f71603cb9a15afcf8
#
_entry.id   8d74e41679bf744f71603cb9a15afcf8
#
_cell.length_a   1.000
_cell.length_b   1.000
_cell.length_c   1.000
_cell.angle_alpha   90.00
_cell.angle_beta   90.00
_cell.angle_gamma   90.00
#
_symmetry.space_group_name_H-M   'P 1'
#
loop_
_entity.id
_entity.type
_entity.pdbx_description
1 polymer ?
#
loop_
_entity_poly.entity_id
_entity_poly.type
_entity_poly.pdbx_seq_one_letter_code
_entity_poly.pdbx_strand_id
1 'polypeptide(L)'
;MPHSPLLAPLRDQYAALRSGKLRALELAEAACEAYRIREQQDNAYLTWQGETACAIARATDAVIAQGGDTGALMGMTVSIKDIYAVPGLPTYAGSSQRLPASWERPGPVVSALLAQLPSVMGKTHSVEFAFGGLGTNAHWGAPRNPWDSQAHRTPGGSSSGAGVSLVGGTASLALGTDTAGSIRIPASMTGVAGLKTTAGRWSTAQIVPLSTTLDTPGLLARRVDDLAFAFDALDGRLSPRPARVPGTPDLADMTFGVPERFFWDDCSPGIAEAVQQAIRQLEAAGARVVGIELPNTDDAYELFQKGGVAAPELAAFLNTELPHMIAGLDPNVADRIRAADDIPAWEYVRRRTVLDRLHGDAVARMNEVDAVLTPTVAITPPTLESLVPEGAYAKANMKALRNTVMANFMGLCGLTLPVGLDAAGMPVGLQILAGPWQDARLLAIGQAIEAKLGSGVDILGDPPAFSPR
;
A
#
# COMPACT_ATOMS: atom_id res chain seq x y z
N MET A 1 1.44 -8.73 -22.04
CA MET A 1 0.40 -7.84 -22.65
C MET A 1 0.98 -6.44 -22.92
N PRO A 2 1.90 -6.27 -23.86
CA PRO A 2 2.67 -5.01 -23.99
C PRO A 2 1.86 -3.81 -24.50
N HIS A 3 0.59 -3.95 -24.85
CA HIS A 3 -0.26 -2.89 -25.43
C HIS A 3 -1.58 -2.66 -24.69
N SER A 4 -1.75 -3.13 -23.47
CA SER A 4 -2.97 -2.87 -22.71
C SER A 4 -3.06 -1.39 -22.34
N PRO A 5 -4.17 -0.69 -22.64
CA PRO A 5 -4.35 0.72 -22.27
C PRO A 5 -4.30 0.94 -20.74
N LEU A 6 -4.51 -0.11 -19.97
CA LEU A 6 -4.42 -0.09 -18.51
C LEU A 6 -2.99 0.14 -17.99
N LEU A 7 -1.95 -0.18 -18.78
CA LEU A 7 -0.55 -0.01 -18.38
C LEU A 7 -0.01 1.40 -18.65
N ALA A 8 -0.76 2.23 -19.40
CA ALA A 8 -0.41 3.63 -19.62
C ALA A 8 -0.49 4.43 -18.31
N PRO A 9 0.31 5.50 -18.16
CA PRO A 9 0.18 6.42 -17.04
C PRO A 9 -1.25 6.95 -16.87
N LEU A 10 -1.71 7.17 -15.63
CA LEU A 10 -3.08 7.67 -15.38
C LEU A 10 -3.34 9.02 -16.06
N ARG A 11 -2.33 9.87 -16.15
CA ARG A 11 -2.42 11.16 -16.85
C ARG A 11 -2.71 10.98 -18.35
N ASP A 12 -2.08 9.98 -18.96
CA ASP A 12 -2.30 9.68 -20.39
C ASP A 12 -3.68 9.03 -20.60
N GLN A 13 -4.09 8.12 -19.72
CA GLN A 13 -5.46 7.57 -19.71
C GLN A 13 -6.49 8.71 -19.61
N TYR A 14 -6.30 9.65 -18.67
CA TYR A 14 -7.16 10.82 -18.51
C TYR A 14 -7.26 11.66 -19.80
N ALA A 15 -6.12 12.01 -20.39
CA ALA A 15 -6.08 12.79 -21.61
C ALA A 15 -6.75 12.06 -22.80
N ALA A 16 -6.53 10.75 -22.91
CA ALA A 16 -7.12 9.92 -23.96
C ALA A 16 -8.65 9.79 -23.80
N LEU A 17 -9.14 9.61 -22.58
CA LEU A 17 -10.58 9.58 -22.27
C LEU A 17 -11.25 10.92 -22.62
N ARG A 18 -10.65 12.06 -22.24
CA ARG A 18 -11.20 13.39 -22.51
C ARG A 18 -11.17 13.77 -23.99
N SER A 19 -10.19 13.29 -24.74
CA SER A 19 -10.10 13.52 -26.20
C SER A 19 -10.90 12.52 -27.04
N GLY A 20 -11.56 11.53 -26.42
CA GLY A 20 -12.30 10.46 -27.11
C GLY A 20 -11.42 9.45 -27.85
N LYS A 21 -10.10 9.47 -27.61
CA LYS A 21 -9.16 8.46 -28.16
C LYS A 21 -9.23 7.12 -27.43
N LEU A 22 -9.79 7.12 -26.24
CA LEU A 22 -10.00 5.95 -25.37
C LEU A 22 -11.37 6.09 -24.74
N ARG A 23 -12.07 4.97 -24.53
CA ARG A 23 -13.33 4.92 -23.82
C ARG A 23 -13.12 4.27 -22.44
N ALA A 24 -13.90 4.69 -21.45
CA ALA A 24 -13.90 4.06 -20.14
C ALA A 24 -14.27 2.56 -20.21
N LEU A 25 -15.19 2.23 -21.13
CA LEU A 25 -15.55 0.84 -21.39
C LEU A 25 -14.37 0.01 -21.88
N GLU A 26 -13.50 0.53 -22.72
CA GLU A 26 -12.32 -0.20 -23.21
C GLU A 26 -11.33 -0.51 -22.09
N LEU A 27 -11.18 0.41 -21.11
CA LEU A 27 -10.39 0.14 -19.90
C LEU A 27 -11.03 -0.96 -19.05
N ALA A 28 -12.34 -0.89 -18.81
CA ALA A 28 -13.04 -1.89 -18.00
C ALA A 28 -13.04 -3.28 -18.68
N GLU A 29 -13.24 -3.35 -20.00
CA GLU A 29 -13.18 -4.60 -20.77
C GLU A 29 -11.77 -5.20 -20.77
N ALA A 30 -10.73 -4.38 -20.90
CA ALA A 30 -9.34 -4.83 -20.80
C ALA A 30 -9.03 -5.41 -19.40
N ALA A 31 -9.56 -4.80 -18.33
CA ALA A 31 -9.44 -5.31 -16.98
C ALA A 31 -10.19 -6.65 -16.80
N CYS A 32 -11.38 -6.78 -17.38
CA CYS A 32 -12.14 -8.03 -17.35
C CYS A 32 -11.43 -9.16 -18.11
N GLU A 33 -10.80 -8.86 -19.24
CA GLU A 33 -10.02 -9.85 -19.99
C GLU A 33 -8.76 -10.26 -19.23
N ALA A 34 -8.04 -9.31 -18.62
CA ALA A 34 -6.90 -9.63 -17.76
C ALA A 34 -7.32 -10.53 -16.59
N TYR A 35 -8.44 -10.21 -15.93
CA TYR A 35 -9.00 -11.03 -14.86
C TYR A 35 -9.32 -12.45 -15.33
N ARG A 36 -10.04 -12.60 -16.45
CA ARG A 36 -10.42 -13.91 -17.01
C ARG A 36 -9.21 -14.80 -17.27
N ILE A 37 -8.10 -14.23 -17.72
CA ILE A 37 -6.87 -14.98 -18.03
C ILE A 37 -6.12 -15.39 -16.78
N ARG A 38 -6.16 -14.57 -15.71
CA ARG A 38 -5.16 -14.62 -14.64
C ARG A 38 -5.69 -14.97 -13.25
N GLU A 39 -6.99 -14.78 -12.98
CA GLU A 39 -7.52 -14.88 -11.61
C GLU A 39 -7.27 -16.22 -10.94
N GLN A 40 -7.35 -17.33 -11.68
CA GLN A 40 -7.04 -18.65 -11.13
C GLN A 40 -5.60 -18.79 -10.61
N GLN A 41 -4.68 -17.94 -11.11
CA GLN A 41 -3.28 -17.97 -10.70
C GLN A 41 -2.99 -16.85 -9.69
N ASP A 42 -3.53 -15.65 -9.92
CA ASP A 42 -3.20 -14.45 -9.17
C ASP A 42 -3.97 -14.35 -7.84
N ASN A 43 -5.23 -14.80 -7.80
CA ASN A 43 -6.13 -14.71 -6.64
C ASN A 43 -6.11 -13.31 -6.00
N ALA A 44 -6.18 -12.26 -6.84
CA ALA A 44 -6.06 -10.88 -6.37
C ALA A 44 -7.31 -10.34 -5.70
N TYR A 45 -8.48 -10.86 -6.08
CA TYR A 45 -9.78 -10.35 -5.65
C TYR A 45 -10.52 -11.34 -4.74
N LEU A 46 -11.10 -10.81 -3.68
CA LEU A 46 -12.07 -11.53 -2.85
C LEU A 46 -13.48 -11.41 -3.45
N THR A 47 -13.79 -10.25 -4.00
CA THR A 47 -15.07 -10.00 -4.68
C THR A 47 -14.77 -9.27 -5.99
N TRP A 48 -15.19 -9.86 -7.12
CA TRP A 48 -15.08 -9.28 -8.44
C TRP A 48 -16.45 -8.79 -8.94
N GLN A 49 -16.49 -7.61 -9.60
CA GLN A 49 -17.72 -7.06 -10.17
C GLN A 49 -17.55 -6.49 -11.58
N GLY A 50 -16.77 -7.15 -12.43
CA GLY A 50 -16.43 -6.67 -13.77
C GLY A 50 -17.63 -6.27 -14.64
N GLU A 51 -18.75 -7.03 -14.58
CA GLU A 51 -19.97 -6.71 -15.32
C GLU A 51 -20.56 -5.36 -14.90
N THR A 52 -20.67 -5.12 -13.57
CA THR A 52 -21.13 -3.84 -13.01
C THR A 52 -20.16 -2.72 -13.37
N ALA A 53 -18.85 -2.96 -13.29
CA ALA A 53 -17.83 -2.00 -13.68
C ALA A 53 -17.94 -1.60 -15.15
N CYS A 54 -18.16 -2.55 -16.08
CA CYS A 54 -18.41 -2.28 -17.48
C CYS A 54 -19.72 -1.50 -17.71
N ALA A 55 -20.77 -1.77 -16.95
CA ALA A 55 -22.01 -1.00 -17.04
C ALA A 55 -21.82 0.47 -16.61
N ILE A 56 -21.08 0.70 -15.51
CA ILE A 56 -20.71 2.03 -15.04
C ILE A 56 -19.82 2.73 -16.10
N ALA A 57 -18.85 2.03 -16.66
CA ALA A 57 -17.97 2.56 -17.70
C ALA A 57 -18.74 3.06 -18.92
N ARG A 58 -19.76 2.30 -19.40
CA ARG A 58 -20.64 2.76 -20.50
C ARG A 58 -21.41 4.03 -20.13
N ALA A 59 -21.94 4.11 -18.92
CA ALA A 59 -22.61 5.31 -18.44
C ALA A 59 -21.65 6.50 -18.36
N THR A 60 -20.42 6.26 -17.90
CA THR A 60 -19.35 7.26 -17.84
C THR A 60 -18.99 7.78 -19.22
N ASP A 61 -18.85 6.90 -20.24
CA ASP A 61 -18.62 7.30 -21.62
C ASP A 61 -19.73 8.22 -22.15
N ALA A 62 -21.00 7.94 -21.82
CA ALA A 62 -22.11 8.79 -22.20
C ALA A 62 -22.04 10.18 -21.56
N VAL A 63 -21.61 10.28 -20.29
CA VAL A 63 -21.38 11.56 -19.59
C VAL A 63 -20.25 12.35 -20.25
N ILE A 64 -19.11 11.69 -20.53
CA ILE A 64 -17.96 12.31 -21.22
C ILE A 64 -18.38 12.84 -22.60
N ALA A 65 -19.14 12.07 -23.37
CA ALA A 65 -19.60 12.46 -24.71
C ALA A 65 -20.51 13.72 -24.69
N GLN A 66 -21.16 14.00 -23.55
CA GLN A 66 -21.95 15.21 -23.34
C GLN A 66 -21.13 16.37 -22.72
N GLY A 67 -19.80 16.23 -22.63
CA GLY A 67 -18.91 17.23 -22.03
C GLY A 67 -18.90 17.24 -20.51
N GLY A 68 -19.49 16.21 -19.85
CA GLY A 68 -19.47 16.08 -18.40
C GLY A 68 -18.09 15.67 -17.88
N ASP A 69 -17.68 16.28 -16.75
CA ASP A 69 -16.45 15.93 -16.04
C ASP A 69 -16.71 15.91 -14.53
N THR A 70 -16.53 14.76 -13.88
CA THR A 70 -16.73 14.58 -12.45
C THR A 70 -15.40 14.56 -11.67
N GLY A 71 -14.27 14.58 -12.36
CA GLY A 71 -12.94 14.61 -11.76
C GLY A 71 -11.91 13.76 -12.51
N ALA A 72 -10.68 13.88 -12.07
CA ALA A 72 -9.53 13.28 -12.78
C ALA A 72 -9.54 11.74 -12.82
N LEU A 73 -10.24 11.07 -11.91
CA LEU A 73 -10.36 9.60 -11.88
C LEU A 73 -11.58 9.06 -12.64
N MET A 74 -12.33 9.93 -13.33
CA MET A 74 -13.51 9.55 -14.10
C MET A 74 -13.17 8.56 -15.22
N GLY A 75 -13.82 7.39 -15.19
CA GLY A 75 -13.64 6.32 -16.17
C GLY A 75 -12.43 5.40 -15.94
N MET A 76 -11.60 5.69 -14.93
CA MET A 76 -10.45 4.84 -14.60
C MET A 76 -10.86 3.57 -13.85
N THR A 77 -10.13 2.48 -14.03
CA THR A 77 -10.35 1.23 -13.30
C THR A 77 -9.66 1.26 -11.95
N VAL A 78 -10.38 0.90 -10.88
CA VAL A 78 -9.89 0.95 -9.50
C VAL A 78 -10.18 -0.37 -8.79
N SER A 79 -9.22 -0.87 -8.01
CA SER A 79 -9.41 -1.94 -7.04
C SER A 79 -9.40 -1.38 -5.62
N ILE A 80 -10.15 -2.00 -4.71
CA ILE A 80 -10.33 -1.50 -3.35
C ILE A 80 -10.10 -2.65 -2.36
N LYS A 81 -9.24 -2.45 -1.36
CA LYS A 81 -8.98 -3.44 -0.30
C LYS A 81 -10.25 -3.81 0.44
N ASP A 82 -10.44 -5.08 0.78
CA ASP A 82 -11.67 -5.63 1.37
C ASP A 82 -11.97 -5.20 2.81
N ILE A 83 -11.31 -4.19 3.33
CA ILE A 83 -11.68 -3.55 4.58
C ILE A 83 -12.44 -2.23 4.40
N TYR A 84 -12.54 -1.72 3.17
CA TYR A 84 -13.34 -0.55 2.84
C TYR A 84 -14.80 -0.95 2.61
N ALA A 85 -15.73 -0.18 3.17
CA ALA A 85 -17.14 -0.30 2.83
C ALA A 85 -17.40 0.26 1.43
N VAL A 86 -17.88 -0.59 0.53
CA VAL A 86 -18.22 -0.23 -0.86
C VAL A 86 -19.70 -0.55 -1.11
N PRO A 87 -20.52 0.40 -1.58
CA PRO A 87 -21.94 0.15 -1.82
C PRO A 87 -22.18 -1.03 -2.76
N GLY A 88 -23.07 -1.93 -2.36
CA GLY A 88 -23.43 -3.10 -3.15
C GLY A 88 -22.43 -4.26 -3.12
N LEU A 89 -21.30 -4.12 -2.44
CA LEU A 89 -20.32 -5.18 -2.25
C LEU A 89 -20.22 -5.60 -0.77
N PRO A 90 -20.18 -6.91 -0.47
CA PRO A 90 -20.00 -7.39 0.88
C PRO A 90 -18.60 -7.00 1.40
N THR A 91 -18.48 -6.76 2.69
CA THR A 91 -17.19 -6.58 3.37
C THR A 91 -16.94 -7.79 4.26
N TYR A 92 -15.79 -8.43 4.08
CA TYR A 92 -15.33 -9.57 4.90
C TYR A 92 -14.16 -9.17 5.81
N ALA A 93 -13.44 -8.11 5.46
CA ALA A 93 -12.18 -7.75 6.11
C ALA A 93 -11.16 -8.92 6.13
N GLY A 94 -11.18 -9.76 5.08
CA GLY A 94 -10.38 -10.98 5.00
C GLY A 94 -10.86 -12.13 5.88
N SER A 95 -11.95 -11.98 6.66
CA SER A 95 -12.54 -13.05 7.49
C SER A 95 -13.36 -14.02 6.65
N SER A 96 -13.60 -15.22 7.17
CA SER A 96 -14.51 -16.20 6.56
C SER A 96 -15.97 -15.76 6.57
N GLN A 97 -16.34 -14.80 7.41
CA GLN A 97 -17.71 -14.33 7.59
C GLN A 97 -17.88 -12.90 7.05
N ARG A 98 -19.03 -12.67 6.38
CA ARG A 98 -19.43 -11.32 5.98
C ARG A 98 -19.71 -10.47 7.20
N LEU A 99 -19.19 -9.24 7.22
CA LEU A 99 -19.48 -8.27 8.25
C LEU A 99 -20.94 -7.77 8.15
N PRO A 100 -21.49 -7.18 9.23
CA PRO A 100 -22.81 -6.55 9.20
C PRO A 100 -22.96 -5.52 8.07
N ALA A 101 -24.18 -5.33 7.55
CA ALA A 101 -24.47 -4.42 6.43
C ALA A 101 -24.12 -2.94 6.69
N SER A 102 -23.91 -2.57 7.95
CA SER A 102 -23.34 -1.25 8.29
C SER A 102 -21.97 -0.99 7.66
N TRP A 103 -21.20 -2.07 7.40
CA TRP A 103 -19.89 -2.05 6.74
C TRP A 103 -19.97 -2.11 5.19
N GLU A 104 -21.12 -1.78 4.62
CA GLU A 104 -21.33 -1.62 3.18
C GLU A 104 -21.73 -0.17 2.81
N ARG A 105 -21.80 0.72 3.79
CA ARG A 105 -22.04 2.15 3.57
C ARG A 105 -20.71 2.85 3.36
N PRO A 106 -20.54 3.61 2.25
CA PRO A 106 -19.26 4.21 1.94
C PRO A 106 -18.87 5.28 2.96
N GLY A 107 -17.62 5.22 3.41
CA GLY A 107 -16.99 6.31 4.15
C GLY A 107 -16.49 7.42 3.23
N PRO A 108 -15.87 8.47 3.80
CA PRO A 108 -15.42 9.64 3.04
C PRO A 108 -14.49 9.28 1.86
N VAL A 109 -13.52 8.37 2.05
CA VAL A 109 -12.55 7.99 0.99
C VAL A 109 -13.26 7.35 -0.20
N VAL A 110 -14.10 6.35 0.06
CA VAL A 110 -14.86 5.68 -1.02
C VAL A 110 -15.87 6.63 -1.65
N SER A 111 -16.54 7.47 -0.86
CA SER A 111 -17.48 8.46 -1.39
C SER A 111 -16.81 9.49 -2.31
N ALA A 112 -15.63 10.01 -1.94
CA ALA A 112 -14.87 10.95 -2.76
C ALA A 112 -14.36 10.31 -4.07
N LEU A 113 -14.01 9.02 -4.01
CA LEU A 113 -13.65 8.24 -5.19
C LEU A 113 -14.87 8.03 -6.10
N LEU A 114 -15.97 7.49 -5.58
CA LEU A 114 -17.17 7.16 -6.37
C LEU A 114 -17.83 8.39 -6.98
N ALA A 115 -17.72 9.56 -6.33
CA ALA A 115 -18.20 10.83 -6.89
C ALA A 115 -17.51 11.22 -8.21
N GLN A 116 -16.39 10.58 -8.55
CA GLN A 116 -15.68 10.80 -9.80
C GLN A 116 -16.03 9.77 -10.89
N LEU A 117 -16.98 8.86 -10.64
CA LEU A 117 -17.41 7.82 -11.58
C LEU A 117 -16.29 6.92 -12.13
N PRO A 118 -15.40 6.38 -11.27
CA PRO A 118 -14.46 5.35 -11.68
C PRO A 118 -15.18 4.01 -11.90
N SER A 119 -14.56 3.11 -12.63
CA SER A 119 -14.96 1.71 -12.73
C SER A 119 -14.32 0.90 -11.61
N VAL A 120 -15.05 0.67 -10.51
CA VAL A 120 -14.57 -0.18 -9.42
C VAL A 120 -14.64 -1.64 -9.86
N MET A 121 -13.48 -2.28 -10.03
CA MET A 121 -13.39 -3.65 -10.53
C MET A 121 -13.74 -4.70 -9.48
N GLY A 122 -13.55 -4.38 -8.22
CA GLY A 122 -13.85 -5.28 -7.11
C GLY A 122 -13.10 -4.96 -5.83
N LYS A 123 -13.28 -5.85 -4.85
CA LYS A 123 -12.59 -5.80 -3.56
C LYS A 123 -11.44 -6.80 -3.54
N THR A 124 -10.24 -6.32 -3.29
CA THR A 124 -9.02 -7.14 -3.29
C THR A 124 -8.80 -7.86 -1.97
N HIS A 125 -8.07 -8.96 -2.05
CA HIS A 125 -7.63 -9.71 -0.88
C HIS A 125 -6.94 -8.84 0.16
N SER A 126 -7.19 -9.16 1.41
CA SER A 126 -6.56 -8.58 2.59
C SER A 126 -6.17 -9.71 3.56
N VAL A 127 -5.11 -9.51 4.33
CA VAL A 127 -4.94 -10.29 5.57
C VAL A 127 -6.13 -10.01 6.47
N GLU A 128 -6.60 -11.01 7.21
CA GLU A 128 -7.77 -10.87 8.08
C GLU A 128 -7.60 -9.71 9.07
N PHE A 129 -8.61 -8.82 9.12
CA PHE A 129 -8.60 -7.56 9.88
C PHE A 129 -7.32 -6.72 9.69
N ALA A 130 -6.71 -6.81 8.50
CA ALA A 130 -5.46 -6.12 8.16
C ALA A 130 -4.26 -6.48 9.07
N PHE A 131 -4.32 -7.56 9.88
CA PHE A 131 -3.35 -7.86 10.93
C PHE A 131 -2.23 -8.81 10.48
N GLY A 132 -1.44 -8.41 9.50
CA GLY A 132 -0.24 -9.13 9.04
C GLY A 132 0.43 -8.46 7.84
N GLY A 133 1.75 -8.64 7.71
CA GLY A 133 2.58 -8.01 6.66
C GLY A 133 2.92 -8.90 5.47
N LEU A 134 2.60 -10.21 5.52
CA LEU A 134 3.00 -11.15 4.46
C LEU A 134 1.96 -11.36 3.37
N GLY A 135 0.69 -11.07 3.64
CA GLY A 135 -0.39 -11.24 2.64
C GLY A 135 -1.01 -12.62 2.61
N THR A 136 -0.77 -13.44 3.63
CA THR A 136 -1.44 -14.74 3.81
C THR A 136 -2.82 -14.58 4.42
N ASN A 137 -3.72 -15.54 4.16
CA ASN A 137 -5.05 -15.61 4.72
C ASN A 137 -5.49 -17.08 4.79
N ALA A 138 -5.85 -17.58 5.97
CA ALA A 138 -6.22 -18.98 6.17
C ALA A 138 -7.57 -19.35 5.54
N HIS A 139 -8.46 -18.38 5.32
CA HIS A 139 -9.81 -18.60 4.82
C HIS A 139 -9.89 -18.57 3.28
N TRP A 140 -9.12 -17.68 2.65
CA TRP A 140 -9.23 -17.34 1.23
C TRP A 140 -7.95 -17.66 0.44
N GLY A 141 -6.91 -18.16 1.10
CA GLY A 141 -5.59 -18.33 0.52
C GLY A 141 -4.84 -17.02 0.41
N ALA A 142 -3.69 -17.05 -0.25
CA ALA A 142 -2.86 -15.87 -0.49
C ALA A 142 -2.85 -15.52 -1.99
N PRO A 143 -2.92 -14.24 -2.38
CA PRO A 143 -2.59 -13.86 -3.73
C PRO A 143 -1.17 -14.30 -4.08
N ARG A 144 -0.95 -14.71 -5.33
CA ARG A 144 0.36 -15.13 -5.78
C ARG A 144 1.20 -13.94 -6.20
N ASN A 145 2.42 -13.87 -5.71
CA ASN A 145 3.36 -12.87 -6.18
C ASN A 145 3.77 -13.16 -7.64
N PRO A 146 3.55 -12.23 -8.60
CA PRO A 146 3.80 -12.49 -10.02
C PRO A 146 5.29 -12.57 -10.40
N TRP A 147 6.18 -12.22 -9.49
CA TRP A 147 7.62 -12.23 -9.73
C TRP A 147 8.29 -13.61 -9.57
N ASP A 148 7.55 -14.61 -9.09
CA ASP A 148 8.02 -16.00 -9.07
C ASP A 148 7.03 -16.92 -9.80
N SER A 149 7.41 -17.40 -10.99
CA SER A 149 6.60 -18.32 -11.80
C SER A 149 6.65 -19.75 -11.28
N GLN A 150 7.63 -20.10 -10.43
CA GLN A 150 7.83 -21.46 -9.93
C GLN A 150 7.23 -21.64 -8.54
N ALA A 151 7.65 -20.86 -7.56
CA ALA A 151 7.17 -20.96 -6.19
C ALA A 151 6.00 -19.99 -5.93
N HIS A 152 5.09 -20.37 -5.04
CA HIS A 152 4.06 -19.47 -4.54
C HIS A 152 4.66 -18.60 -3.43
N ARG A 153 5.15 -17.41 -3.79
CA ARG A 153 5.65 -16.42 -2.83
C ARG A 153 4.53 -15.48 -2.41
N THR A 154 4.68 -14.98 -1.20
CA THR A 154 3.75 -13.99 -0.62
C THR A 154 3.85 -12.65 -1.39
N PRO A 155 2.72 -11.95 -1.59
CA PRO A 155 2.70 -10.65 -2.27
C PRO A 155 3.00 -9.47 -1.33
N GLY A 156 3.19 -9.74 -0.03
CA GLY A 156 3.13 -8.71 0.99
C GLY A 156 1.70 -8.35 1.39
N GLY A 157 1.57 -7.73 2.55
CA GLY A 157 0.28 -7.39 3.15
C GLY A 157 0.37 -6.18 4.09
N SER A 158 -0.79 -5.86 4.61
CA SER A 158 -2.09 -6.53 4.54
C SER A 158 -2.92 -6.21 3.28
N SER A 159 -2.58 -5.22 2.46
CA SER A 159 -3.25 -4.93 1.18
C SER A 159 -2.77 -5.91 0.10
N SER A 160 -2.96 -7.22 0.32
CA SER A 160 -2.28 -8.30 -0.39
C SER A 160 -2.66 -8.42 -1.87
N GLY A 161 -3.93 -8.17 -2.22
CA GLY A 161 -4.37 -8.20 -3.60
C GLY A 161 -4.12 -6.90 -4.37
N ALA A 162 -3.78 -5.80 -3.69
CA ALA A 162 -3.66 -4.48 -4.33
C ALA A 162 -2.53 -4.43 -5.37
N GLY A 163 -1.30 -4.77 -4.98
CA GLY A 163 -0.17 -4.77 -5.90
C GLY A 163 -0.33 -5.80 -7.01
N VAL A 164 -0.85 -7.00 -6.68
CA VAL A 164 -1.12 -8.07 -7.66
C VAL A 164 -2.14 -7.62 -8.70
N SER A 165 -3.22 -6.92 -8.30
CA SER A 165 -4.23 -6.38 -9.24
C SER A 165 -3.65 -5.35 -10.22
N LEU A 166 -2.72 -4.51 -9.76
CA LEU A 166 -2.03 -3.52 -10.59
C LEU A 166 -1.08 -4.18 -11.60
N VAL A 167 -0.24 -5.09 -11.13
CA VAL A 167 0.72 -5.81 -11.96
C VAL A 167 -0.01 -6.72 -12.94
N GLY A 168 -1.08 -7.39 -12.50
CA GLY A 168 -1.94 -8.24 -13.33
C GLY A 168 -2.76 -7.48 -14.39
N GLY A 169 -2.78 -6.14 -14.35
CA GLY A 169 -3.52 -5.32 -15.31
C GLY A 169 -5.04 -5.38 -15.13
N THR A 170 -5.52 -5.67 -13.92
CA THR A 170 -6.96 -5.69 -13.59
C THR A 170 -7.44 -4.39 -12.96
N ALA A 171 -6.50 -3.47 -12.64
CA ALA A 171 -6.78 -2.11 -12.20
C ALA A 171 -5.67 -1.15 -12.61
N SER A 172 -5.99 0.15 -12.71
CA SER A 172 -5.03 1.23 -12.93
C SER A 172 -4.58 1.87 -11.63
N LEU A 173 -5.42 1.83 -10.60
CA LEU A 173 -5.18 2.39 -9.26
C LEU A 173 -5.74 1.41 -8.20
N ALA A 174 -5.10 1.34 -7.03
CA ALA A 174 -5.60 0.56 -5.90
C ALA A 174 -5.69 1.40 -4.62
N LEU A 175 -6.79 1.23 -3.87
CA LEU A 175 -6.93 1.73 -2.50
C LEU A 175 -6.46 0.67 -1.51
N GLY A 176 -5.56 1.06 -0.60
CA GLY A 176 -5.08 0.26 0.52
C GLY A 176 -5.10 1.02 1.83
N THR A 177 -4.65 0.37 2.91
CA THR A 177 -4.41 0.99 4.21
C THR A 177 -3.04 0.60 4.74
N ASP A 178 -2.45 1.45 5.56
CA ASP A 178 -1.13 1.23 6.16
C ASP A 178 -1.17 1.54 7.65
N THR A 179 -0.99 0.51 8.48
CA THR A 179 -0.94 0.59 9.95
C THR A 179 0.49 0.39 10.46
N ALA A 180 1.25 -0.45 9.76
CA ALA A 180 2.64 -0.75 10.08
C ALA A 180 3.47 -1.07 8.79
N GLY A 181 2.93 -0.71 7.61
CA GLY A 181 3.56 -1.01 6.32
C GLY A 181 2.61 -1.61 5.28
N SER A 182 1.32 -1.72 5.58
CA SER A 182 0.36 -2.50 4.78
C SER A 182 0.02 -1.94 3.39
N ILE A 183 0.60 -0.82 2.97
CA ILE A 183 0.67 -0.33 1.60
C ILE A 183 2.09 -0.53 1.05
N ARG A 184 3.10 -0.10 1.81
CA ARG A 184 4.48 -0.07 1.37
C ARG A 184 5.08 -1.45 1.20
N ILE A 185 4.75 -2.41 2.06
CA ILE A 185 5.21 -3.79 1.95
C ILE A 185 4.70 -4.46 0.67
N PRO A 186 3.36 -4.53 0.40
CA PRO A 186 2.90 -5.14 -0.84
C PRO A 186 3.35 -4.37 -2.08
N ALA A 187 3.46 -3.04 -2.03
CA ALA A 187 4.01 -2.26 -3.13
C ALA A 187 5.47 -2.67 -3.43
N SER A 188 6.34 -2.73 -2.40
CA SER A 188 7.73 -3.18 -2.54
C SER A 188 7.82 -4.62 -3.06
N MET A 189 7.06 -5.56 -2.47
CA MET A 189 7.14 -6.99 -2.81
C MET A 189 6.56 -7.33 -4.19
N THR A 190 5.69 -6.48 -4.75
CA THR A 190 5.10 -6.68 -6.08
C THR A 190 5.64 -5.76 -7.16
N GLY A 191 6.59 -4.87 -6.82
CA GLY A 191 7.26 -4.02 -7.80
C GLY A 191 6.42 -2.84 -8.29
N VAL A 192 5.57 -2.27 -7.43
CA VAL A 192 4.76 -1.07 -7.70
C VAL A 192 5.09 0.05 -6.70
N ALA A 193 4.59 1.25 -6.96
CA ALA A 193 4.71 2.37 -6.02
C ALA A 193 3.54 2.37 -5.02
N GLY A 194 3.80 2.85 -3.79
CA GLY A 194 2.79 2.92 -2.74
C GLY A 194 2.96 4.12 -1.82
N LEU A 195 1.87 4.86 -1.59
CA LEU A 195 1.81 6.03 -0.71
C LEU A 195 1.04 5.71 0.56
N LYS A 196 1.73 5.79 1.70
CA LYS A 196 1.14 5.90 3.02
C LYS A 196 0.95 7.38 3.37
N THR A 197 -0.28 7.83 3.53
CA THR A 197 -0.53 9.22 3.94
C THR A 197 -0.19 9.49 5.41
N THR A 198 -0.07 10.75 5.77
CA THR A 198 -0.01 11.17 7.18
C THR A 198 -1.25 10.68 7.94
N ALA A 199 -1.09 10.23 9.18
CA ALA A 199 -2.20 9.85 10.03
C ALA A 199 -3.18 11.03 10.20
N GLY A 200 -4.49 10.76 10.02
CA GLY A 200 -5.52 11.78 10.08
C GLY A 200 -5.63 12.69 8.83
N ARG A 201 -4.80 12.49 7.79
CA ARG A 201 -4.94 13.23 6.54
C ARG A 201 -6.22 12.88 5.81
N TRP A 202 -6.53 11.60 5.70
CA TRP A 202 -7.78 11.09 5.17
C TRP A 202 -8.52 10.31 6.26
N SER A 203 -9.83 10.46 6.31
CA SER A 203 -10.66 9.82 7.34
C SER A 203 -10.64 8.30 7.20
N THR A 204 -10.56 7.60 8.33
CA THR A 204 -10.71 6.13 8.43
C THR A 204 -12.15 5.68 8.66
N ALA A 205 -13.12 6.60 8.68
CA ALA A 205 -14.53 6.25 8.88
C ALA A 205 -15.01 5.26 7.79
N GLN A 206 -15.73 4.20 8.21
CA GLN A 206 -16.19 3.11 7.34
C GLN A 206 -15.04 2.32 6.66
N ILE A 207 -13.88 2.30 7.29
CA ILE A 207 -12.80 1.35 7.04
C ILE A 207 -12.72 0.47 8.27
N VAL A 208 -12.77 -0.87 8.10
CA VAL A 208 -12.67 -1.81 9.22
C VAL A 208 -11.32 -1.60 9.92
N PRO A 209 -11.29 -1.24 11.21
CA PRO A 209 -10.06 -0.84 11.87
C PRO A 209 -9.17 -2.03 12.23
N LEU A 210 -7.87 -1.85 12.04
CA LEU A 210 -6.86 -2.61 12.78
C LEU A 210 -6.42 -1.80 14.00
N SER A 211 -6.13 -0.51 13.80
CA SER A 211 -5.70 0.40 14.86
C SER A 211 -6.27 1.80 14.63
N THR A 212 -7.09 2.27 15.53
CA THR A 212 -7.64 3.63 15.48
C THR A 212 -6.56 4.71 15.62
N THR A 213 -5.39 4.33 16.16
CA THR A 213 -4.24 5.20 16.35
C THR A 213 -3.35 5.30 15.10
N LEU A 214 -3.14 4.18 14.39
CA LEU A 214 -2.08 4.05 13.38
C LEU A 214 -2.61 3.91 11.95
N ASP A 215 -3.89 3.55 11.75
CA ASP A 215 -4.44 3.30 10.44
C ASP A 215 -4.39 4.56 9.57
N THR A 216 -3.87 4.40 8.36
CA THR A 216 -3.88 5.44 7.33
C THR A 216 -4.40 4.89 6.03
N PRO A 217 -5.42 5.51 5.40
CA PRO A 217 -5.76 5.24 4.01
C PRO A 217 -4.62 5.66 3.08
N GLY A 218 -4.50 5.01 1.92
CA GLY A 218 -3.53 5.45 0.92
C GLY A 218 -3.69 4.69 -0.39
N LEU A 219 -2.70 4.83 -1.26
CA LEU A 219 -2.77 4.45 -2.67
C LEU A 219 -1.62 3.54 -3.06
N LEU A 220 -1.91 2.64 -4.03
CA LEU A 220 -0.87 1.94 -4.78
C LEU A 220 -1.12 2.18 -6.27
N ALA A 221 -0.05 2.34 -7.04
CA ALA A 221 -0.07 2.49 -8.49
C ALA A 221 1.23 1.99 -9.11
N ARG A 222 1.27 1.84 -10.43
CA ARG A 222 2.49 1.36 -11.10
C ARG A 222 3.64 2.37 -11.10
N ARG A 223 3.32 3.67 -10.96
CA ARG A 223 4.28 4.79 -10.98
C ARG A 223 4.00 5.79 -9.87
N VAL A 224 5.01 6.53 -9.48
CA VAL A 224 4.85 7.65 -8.53
C VAL A 224 4.04 8.79 -9.15
N ASP A 225 4.19 9.04 -10.46
CA ASP A 225 3.35 10.05 -11.15
C ASP A 225 1.87 9.70 -11.09
N ASP A 226 1.50 8.41 -11.18
CA ASP A 226 0.13 7.94 -11.02
C ASP A 226 -0.39 8.18 -9.58
N LEU A 227 0.46 7.96 -8.56
CA LEU A 227 0.11 8.27 -7.16
C LEU A 227 -0.12 9.77 -6.97
N ALA A 228 0.75 10.61 -7.54
CA ALA A 228 0.64 12.07 -7.47
C ALA A 228 -0.65 12.57 -8.14
N PHE A 229 -0.97 12.04 -9.31
CA PHE A 229 -2.19 12.34 -10.04
C PHE A 229 -3.45 11.95 -9.25
N ALA A 230 -3.48 10.74 -8.68
CA ALA A 230 -4.60 10.26 -7.88
C ALA A 230 -4.72 11.00 -6.53
N PHE A 231 -3.59 11.34 -5.91
CA PHE A 231 -3.56 12.15 -4.69
C PHE A 231 -4.19 13.52 -4.93
N ASP A 232 -3.80 14.24 -5.98
CA ASP A 232 -4.39 15.54 -6.34
C ASP A 232 -5.90 15.46 -6.62
N ALA A 233 -6.36 14.35 -7.19
CA ALA A 233 -7.77 14.10 -7.47
C ALA A 233 -8.62 13.88 -6.19
N LEU A 234 -8.01 13.39 -5.11
CA LEU A 234 -8.71 12.98 -3.88
C LEU A 234 -8.48 13.96 -2.73
N ASP A 235 -7.27 14.47 -2.55
CA ASP A 235 -6.88 15.19 -1.34
C ASP A 235 -7.68 16.47 -1.09
N GLY A 236 -8.03 17.20 -2.14
CA GLY A 236 -8.88 18.38 -2.05
C GLY A 236 -10.28 18.13 -1.51
N ARG A 237 -10.74 16.87 -1.54
CA ARG A 237 -12.06 16.44 -1.04
C ARG A 237 -11.99 15.76 0.32
N LEU A 238 -10.82 15.25 0.70
CA LEU A 238 -10.65 14.37 1.85
C LEU A 238 -9.90 15.01 3.01
N SER A 239 -8.91 15.84 2.69
CA SER A 239 -7.99 16.37 3.70
C SER A 239 -8.55 17.59 4.42
N PRO A 240 -8.42 17.68 5.76
CA PRO A 240 -8.66 18.93 6.48
C PRO A 240 -7.60 20.02 6.16
N ARG A 241 -6.48 19.62 5.56
CA ARG A 241 -5.39 20.49 5.08
C ARG A 241 -5.06 20.12 3.64
N PRO A 242 -5.92 20.49 2.66
CA PRO A 242 -5.70 20.13 1.28
C PRO A 242 -4.35 20.64 0.76
N ALA A 243 -3.67 19.81 -0.02
CA ALA A 243 -2.45 20.19 -0.70
C ALA A 243 -2.49 19.68 -2.15
N ARG A 244 -1.71 20.32 -3.00
CA ARG A 244 -1.42 19.81 -4.35
C ARG A 244 0.04 19.43 -4.44
N VAL A 245 0.32 18.42 -5.24
CA VAL A 245 1.69 18.01 -5.52
C VAL A 245 2.38 19.18 -6.25
N PRO A 246 3.45 19.73 -5.69
CA PRO A 246 4.19 20.82 -6.34
C PRO A 246 4.94 20.31 -7.58
N GLY A 247 5.54 21.22 -8.34
CA GLY A 247 6.44 20.85 -9.42
C GLY A 247 7.59 19.99 -8.92
N THR A 248 8.05 19.08 -9.77
CA THR A 248 9.17 18.17 -9.47
C THR A 248 10.44 18.95 -9.15
N PRO A 249 11.05 18.76 -7.96
CA PRO A 249 12.26 19.46 -7.58
C PRO A 249 13.49 18.96 -8.37
N ASP A 250 14.54 19.80 -8.45
CA ASP A 250 15.84 19.33 -8.92
C ASP A 250 16.50 18.51 -7.80
N LEU A 251 17.04 17.34 -8.14
CA LEU A 251 17.75 16.49 -7.19
C LEU A 251 19.00 17.17 -6.61
N ALA A 252 19.63 18.08 -7.36
CA ALA A 252 20.79 18.83 -6.90
C ALA A 252 20.48 19.78 -5.72
N ASP A 253 19.22 20.16 -5.55
CA ASP A 253 18.77 20.98 -4.43
C ASP A 253 18.32 20.16 -3.22
N MET A 254 18.36 18.81 -3.30
CA MET A 254 17.83 17.92 -2.28
C MET A 254 18.92 17.37 -1.35
N THR A 255 18.61 17.31 -0.06
CA THR A 255 19.40 16.61 0.94
C THR A 255 18.63 15.41 1.47
N PHE A 256 19.17 14.21 1.24
CA PHE A 256 18.61 12.96 1.72
C PHE A 256 19.35 12.45 2.95
N GLY A 257 18.60 12.08 3.99
CA GLY A 257 19.12 11.40 5.17
C GLY A 257 19.12 9.90 4.98
N VAL A 258 20.21 9.23 5.31
CA VAL A 258 20.30 7.77 5.31
C VAL A 258 20.63 7.32 6.74
N PRO A 259 19.74 6.62 7.44
CA PRO A 259 20.04 6.07 8.76
C PRO A 259 21.19 5.08 8.69
N GLU A 260 22.17 5.21 9.59
CA GLU A 260 23.36 4.34 9.60
C GLU A 260 23.10 2.95 10.18
N ARG A 261 22.03 2.77 10.97
CA ARG A 261 21.74 1.57 11.74
C ARG A 261 20.28 1.13 11.57
N PHE A 262 19.94 -0.05 12.03
CA PHE A 262 18.61 -0.65 12.12
C PHE A 262 17.99 -1.07 10.78
N PHE A 263 17.80 -0.15 9.83
CA PHE A 263 17.05 -0.42 8.58
C PHE A 263 17.79 -1.35 7.61
N TRP A 264 19.11 -1.42 7.75
CA TRP A 264 20.01 -2.20 6.90
C TRP A 264 20.35 -3.56 7.49
N ASP A 265 20.08 -3.76 8.79
CA ASP A 265 20.47 -4.94 9.52
C ASP A 265 19.72 -6.17 9.02
N ASP A 266 20.43 -7.31 8.91
CA ASP A 266 19.84 -8.59 8.51
C ASP A 266 18.91 -8.52 7.28
N CYS A 267 19.22 -7.68 6.29
CA CYS A 267 18.53 -7.69 5.01
C CYS A 267 18.82 -9.00 4.26
N SER A 268 17.81 -9.53 3.55
CA SER A 268 18.04 -10.64 2.63
C SER A 268 19.01 -10.22 1.51
N PRO A 269 19.82 -11.13 0.96
CA PRO A 269 20.83 -10.81 -0.04
C PRO A 269 20.27 -10.06 -1.25
N GLY A 270 20.92 -8.97 -1.65
CA GLY A 270 20.55 -8.13 -2.78
C GLY A 270 19.67 -6.94 -2.41
N ILE A 271 18.99 -6.94 -1.26
CA ILE A 271 18.07 -5.83 -0.87
C ILE A 271 18.86 -4.56 -0.54
N ALA A 272 19.82 -4.66 0.38
CA ALA A 272 20.62 -3.50 0.76
C ALA A 272 21.42 -2.95 -0.42
N GLU A 273 21.99 -3.84 -1.22
CA GLU A 273 22.80 -3.52 -2.40
C GLU A 273 22.00 -2.75 -3.45
N ALA A 274 20.76 -3.18 -3.75
CA ALA A 274 19.89 -2.52 -4.71
C ALA A 274 19.50 -1.09 -4.24
N VAL A 275 19.16 -0.94 -2.97
CA VAL A 275 18.82 0.38 -2.41
C VAL A 275 20.05 1.30 -2.36
N GLN A 276 21.20 0.80 -1.95
CA GLN A 276 22.45 1.57 -1.95
C GLN A 276 22.86 1.99 -3.37
N GLN A 277 22.62 1.11 -4.37
CA GLN A 277 22.89 1.47 -5.77
C GLN A 277 21.98 2.62 -6.23
N ALA A 278 20.68 2.59 -5.86
CA ALA A 278 19.77 3.68 -6.15
C ALA A 278 20.23 5.00 -5.49
N ILE A 279 20.64 4.96 -4.21
CA ILE A 279 21.17 6.13 -3.49
C ILE A 279 22.40 6.70 -4.20
N ARG A 280 23.36 5.85 -4.62
CA ARG A 280 24.52 6.32 -5.40
C ARG A 280 24.15 6.98 -6.72
N GLN A 281 23.08 6.55 -7.38
CA GLN A 281 22.59 7.18 -8.61
C GLN A 281 21.99 8.57 -8.33
N LEU A 282 21.35 8.77 -7.17
CA LEU A 282 20.84 10.07 -6.74
C LEU A 282 21.99 11.02 -6.40
N GLU A 283 23.03 10.54 -5.73
CA GLU A 283 24.27 11.34 -5.47
C GLU A 283 24.94 11.74 -6.79
N ALA A 284 25.06 10.80 -7.73
CA ALA A 284 25.63 11.09 -9.07
C ALA A 284 24.76 12.08 -9.88
N ALA A 285 23.47 12.23 -9.53
CA ALA A 285 22.59 13.26 -10.09
C ALA A 285 22.66 14.62 -9.36
N GLY A 286 23.52 14.73 -8.36
CA GLY A 286 23.77 15.97 -7.61
C GLY A 286 23.12 16.05 -6.24
N ALA A 287 22.29 15.08 -5.85
CA ALA A 287 21.68 15.09 -4.52
C ALA A 287 22.75 14.96 -3.42
N ARG A 288 22.55 15.68 -2.34
CA ARG A 288 23.38 15.55 -1.14
C ARG A 288 22.83 14.40 -0.28
N VAL A 289 23.67 13.41 0.00
CA VAL A 289 23.32 12.31 0.92
C VAL A 289 24.13 12.44 2.21
N VAL A 290 23.44 12.36 3.36
CA VAL A 290 24.06 12.51 4.68
C VAL A 290 23.64 11.37 5.59
N GLY A 291 24.56 10.88 6.41
CA GLY A 291 24.24 9.97 7.50
C GLY A 291 23.40 10.68 8.56
N ILE A 292 22.35 10.03 9.02
CA ILE A 292 21.51 10.54 10.12
C ILE A 292 21.23 9.46 11.14
N GLU A 293 20.87 9.89 12.34
CA GLU A 293 20.34 9.03 13.38
C GLU A 293 18.85 9.30 13.58
N LEU A 294 18.02 8.28 13.39
CA LEU A 294 16.62 8.34 13.79
C LEU A 294 16.53 7.92 15.27
N PRO A 295 16.10 8.80 16.15
CA PRO A 295 16.13 8.55 17.59
C PRO A 295 15.13 7.44 17.96
N ASN A 296 15.51 6.65 18.98
CA ASN A 296 14.63 5.68 19.65
C ASN A 296 14.07 4.57 18.72
N THR A 297 14.74 4.22 17.62
CA THR A 297 14.30 3.12 16.74
C THR A 297 14.27 1.78 17.45
N ASP A 298 15.23 1.50 18.33
CA ASP A 298 15.29 0.26 19.11
C ASP A 298 14.11 0.17 20.10
N ASP A 299 13.82 1.25 20.84
CA ASP A 299 12.66 1.33 21.77
C ASP A 299 11.33 1.18 21.01
N ALA A 300 11.22 1.81 19.83
CA ALA A 300 10.04 1.70 18.97
C ALA A 300 9.85 0.27 18.47
N TYR A 301 10.94 -0.42 18.11
CA TYR A 301 10.88 -1.79 17.66
C TYR A 301 10.57 -2.77 18.78
N GLU A 302 11.14 -2.56 19.96
CA GLU A 302 10.79 -3.34 21.16
C GLU A 302 9.30 -3.19 21.50
N LEU A 303 8.76 -1.98 21.44
CA LEU A 303 7.34 -1.72 21.62
C LEU A 303 6.50 -2.48 20.58
N PHE A 304 6.93 -2.47 19.32
CA PHE A 304 6.26 -3.22 18.26
C PHE A 304 6.28 -4.73 18.50
N GLN A 305 7.41 -5.29 18.89
CA GLN A 305 7.55 -6.72 19.20
C GLN A 305 6.63 -7.17 20.34
N LYS A 306 6.30 -6.28 21.26
CA LYS A 306 5.34 -6.50 22.36
C LYS A 306 3.87 -6.28 21.94
N GLY A 307 3.57 -6.23 20.64
CA GLY A 307 2.22 -6.06 20.07
C GLY A 307 1.80 -4.60 19.86
N GLY A 308 2.62 -3.62 20.20
CA GLY A 308 2.35 -2.19 19.98
C GLY A 308 1.04 -1.74 20.60
N VAL A 309 0.29 -0.93 19.86
CA VAL A 309 -1.08 -0.50 20.20
C VAL A 309 -2.14 -1.19 19.34
N ALA A 310 -1.76 -1.75 18.19
CA ALA A 310 -2.71 -2.32 17.24
C ALA A 310 -3.41 -3.59 17.78
N ALA A 311 -2.68 -4.46 18.49
CA ALA A 311 -3.27 -5.67 19.04
C ALA A 311 -4.40 -5.38 20.06
N PRO A 312 -4.20 -4.54 21.10
CA PRO A 312 -5.29 -4.20 22.01
C PRO A 312 -6.41 -3.39 21.37
N GLU A 313 -6.13 -2.54 20.36
CA GLU A 313 -7.16 -1.79 19.66
C GLU A 313 -8.05 -2.68 18.79
N LEU A 314 -7.46 -3.66 18.08
CA LEU A 314 -8.24 -4.66 17.34
C LEU A 314 -9.04 -5.56 18.30
N ALA A 315 -8.44 -6.00 19.42
CA ALA A 315 -9.14 -6.79 20.42
C ALA A 315 -10.36 -6.02 20.98
N ALA A 316 -10.21 -4.74 21.28
CA ALA A 316 -11.30 -3.88 21.74
C ALA A 316 -12.41 -3.77 20.67
N PHE A 317 -12.06 -3.53 19.41
CA PHE A 317 -13.02 -3.47 18.30
C PHE A 317 -13.79 -4.79 18.15
N LEU A 318 -13.10 -5.92 18.09
CA LEU A 318 -13.75 -7.21 17.91
C LEU A 318 -14.66 -7.58 19.08
N ASN A 319 -14.21 -7.36 20.32
CA ASN A 319 -15.04 -7.66 21.50
C ASN A 319 -16.29 -6.76 21.58
N THR A 320 -16.23 -5.53 21.06
CA THR A 320 -17.34 -4.58 21.14
C THR A 320 -18.31 -4.73 19.95
N GLU A 321 -17.77 -4.77 18.73
CA GLU A 321 -18.57 -4.67 17.50
C GLU A 321 -18.86 -6.04 16.85
N LEU A 322 -17.94 -7.01 16.98
CA LEU A 322 -17.96 -8.27 16.24
C LEU A 322 -17.61 -9.50 17.12
N PRO A 323 -18.16 -9.63 18.36
CA PRO A 323 -17.73 -10.69 19.28
C PRO A 323 -17.98 -12.09 18.75
N HIS A 324 -18.97 -12.27 17.88
CA HIS A 324 -19.31 -13.56 17.26
C HIS A 324 -18.26 -14.04 16.23
N MET A 325 -17.38 -13.17 15.76
CA MET A 325 -16.33 -13.51 14.77
C MET A 325 -15.04 -14.01 15.43
N ILE A 326 -14.83 -13.76 16.72
CA ILE A 326 -13.57 -14.07 17.42
C ILE A 326 -13.23 -15.57 17.36
N ALA A 327 -14.21 -16.44 17.49
CA ALA A 327 -14.00 -17.89 17.47
C ALA A 327 -13.56 -18.43 16.08
N GLY A 328 -13.79 -17.68 15.01
CA GLY A 328 -13.46 -18.07 13.63
C GLY A 328 -12.24 -17.36 13.04
N LEU A 329 -11.44 -16.66 13.84
CA LEU A 329 -10.28 -15.92 13.36
C LEU A 329 -9.18 -16.85 12.80
N ASP A 330 -8.44 -16.36 11.81
CA ASP A 330 -7.16 -16.93 11.38
C ASP A 330 -6.27 -17.18 12.61
N PRO A 331 -5.66 -18.35 12.78
CA PRO A 331 -4.85 -18.67 13.94
C PRO A 331 -3.75 -17.62 14.24
N ASN A 332 -3.09 -17.09 13.20
CA ASN A 332 -2.06 -16.05 13.36
C ASN A 332 -2.65 -14.73 13.90
N VAL A 333 -3.90 -14.40 13.57
CA VAL A 333 -4.61 -13.22 14.08
C VAL A 333 -5.09 -13.48 15.50
N ALA A 334 -5.70 -14.64 15.75
CA ALA A 334 -6.21 -15.03 17.06
C ALA A 334 -5.13 -15.04 18.14
N ASP A 335 -3.93 -15.57 17.83
CA ASP A 335 -2.81 -15.61 18.78
C ASP A 335 -2.35 -14.20 19.17
N ARG A 336 -2.30 -13.28 18.22
CA ARG A 336 -1.89 -11.89 18.48
C ARG A 336 -2.94 -11.11 19.28
N ILE A 337 -4.22 -11.40 19.10
CA ILE A 337 -5.32 -10.80 19.87
C ILE A 337 -5.31 -11.34 21.29
N ARG A 338 -5.17 -12.65 21.50
CA ARG A 338 -5.05 -13.24 22.84
C ARG A 338 -3.88 -12.68 23.62
N ALA A 339 -2.75 -12.42 22.98
CA ALA A 339 -1.62 -11.75 23.64
C ALA A 339 -1.94 -10.32 24.11
N ALA A 340 -3.01 -9.70 23.62
CA ALA A 340 -3.46 -8.39 24.07
C ALA A 340 -4.32 -8.43 25.33
N ASP A 341 -4.92 -9.58 25.68
CA ASP A 341 -5.80 -9.73 26.85
C ASP A 341 -5.05 -9.48 28.16
N ASP A 342 -3.76 -9.74 28.18
CA ASP A 342 -2.88 -9.54 29.36
C ASP A 342 -2.33 -8.11 29.47
N ILE A 343 -2.68 -7.19 28.53
CA ILE A 343 -2.19 -5.80 28.54
C ILE A 343 -3.10 -4.95 29.43
N PRO A 344 -2.63 -4.52 30.63
CA PRO A 344 -3.46 -3.69 31.49
C PRO A 344 -3.63 -2.28 30.88
N ALA A 345 -4.73 -1.60 31.23
CA ALA A 345 -5.07 -0.28 30.67
C ALA A 345 -3.94 0.76 30.82
N TRP A 346 -3.24 0.75 31.97
CA TRP A 346 -2.11 1.67 32.20
C TRP A 346 -0.94 1.42 31.24
N GLU A 347 -0.70 0.18 30.83
CA GLU A 347 0.35 -0.16 29.87
C GLU A 347 -0.04 0.31 28.46
N TYR A 348 -1.30 0.16 28.07
CA TYR A 348 -1.80 0.74 26.81
C TYR A 348 -1.62 2.27 26.79
N VAL A 349 -2.00 2.97 27.86
CA VAL A 349 -1.81 4.43 27.97
C VAL A 349 -0.32 4.78 27.91
N ARG A 350 0.55 4.03 28.58
CA ARG A 350 2.01 4.22 28.50
C ARG A 350 2.51 4.08 27.06
N ARG A 351 2.05 3.06 26.33
CA ARG A 351 2.43 2.84 24.91
C ARG A 351 2.03 4.03 24.03
N ARG A 352 0.83 4.57 24.22
CA ARG A 352 0.37 5.77 23.53
C ARG A 352 1.28 6.98 23.80
N THR A 353 1.64 7.20 25.05
CA THR A 353 2.58 8.28 25.45
C THR A 353 3.96 8.10 24.80
N VAL A 354 4.44 6.84 24.66
CA VAL A 354 5.69 6.56 23.95
C VAL A 354 5.58 6.93 22.48
N LEU A 355 4.46 6.61 21.80
CA LEU A 355 4.25 7.00 20.40
C LEU A 355 4.24 8.52 20.22
N ASP A 356 3.59 9.26 21.12
CA ASP A 356 3.57 10.74 21.06
C ASP A 356 4.98 11.33 21.18
N ARG A 357 5.83 10.75 22.05
CA ARG A 357 7.24 11.16 22.17
C ARG A 357 8.03 10.83 20.91
N LEU A 358 7.90 9.59 20.38
CA LEU A 358 8.58 9.18 19.14
C LEU A 358 8.22 10.08 17.96
N HIS A 359 6.94 10.51 17.86
CA HIS A 359 6.48 11.46 16.87
C HIS A 359 7.22 12.81 17.01
N GLY A 360 7.27 13.38 18.21
CA GLY A 360 7.96 14.65 18.46
C GLY A 360 9.44 14.60 18.11
N ASP A 361 10.14 13.55 18.53
CA ASP A 361 11.57 13.35 18.28
C ASP A 361 11.86 13.18 16.76
N ALA A 362 11.04 12.41 16.06
CA ALA A 362 11.18 12.19 14.62
C ALA A 362 10.94 13.47 13.81
N VAL A 363 9.91 14.26 14.15
CA VAL A 363 9.62 15.54 13.47
C VAL A 363 10.81 16.48 13.55
N ALA A 364 11.52 16.56 14.70
CA ALA A 364 12.71 17.39 14.84
C ALA A 364 13.81 16.97 13.83
N ARG A 365 14.03 15.66 13.66
CA ARG A 365 15.02 15.13 12.71
C ARG A 365 14.61 15.30 11.24
N MET A 366 13.32 15.17 10.93
CA MET A 366 12.82 15.39 9.57
C MET A 366 13.03 16.82 9.06
N ASN A 367 13.27 17.79 9.94
CA ASN A 367 13.58 19.17 9.55
C ASN A 367 15.04 19.38 9.11
N GLU A 368 15.92 18.40 9.30
CA GLU A 368 17.34 18.47 8.93
C GLU A 368 17.59 18.04 7.48
N VAL A 369 16.63 17.32 6.87
CA VAL A 369 16.74 16.73 5.53
C VAL A 369 15.41 16.86 4.79
N ASP A 370 15.43 16.73 3.45
CA ASP A 370 14.23 16.78 2.63
C ASP A 370 13.42 15.48 2.71
N ALA A 371 14.11 14.34 2.81
CA ALA A 371 13.52 13.04 3.06
C ALA A 371 14.56 12.05 3.59
N VAL A 372 14.07 10.98 4.20
CA VAL A 372 14.90 9.85 4.67
C VAL A 372 14.72 8.66 3.73
N LEU A 373 15.86 8.05 3.34
CA LEU A 373 15.90 6.90 2.43
C LEU A 373 16.31 5.62 3.15
N THR A 374 15.51 4.55 3.01
CA THR A 374 15.79 3.24 3.59
C THR A 374 15.31 2.12 2.66
N PRO A 375 15.76 0.86 2.85
CA PRO A 375 15.04 -0.29 2.29
C PRO A 375 13.61 -0.32 2.83
N THR A 376 12.61 -0.55 1.95
CA THR A 376 11.22 -0.67 2.39
C THR A 376 11.03 -1.91 3.26
N VAL A 377 11.53 -3.04 2.80
CA VAL A 377 11.39 -4.36 3.45
C VAL A 377 12.75 -5.01 3.57
N ALA A 378 13.01 -5.69 4.67
CA ALA A 378 14.30 -6.33 4.94
C ALA A 378 14.35 -7.82 4.54
N ILE A 379 13.27 -8.35 3.97
CA ILE A 379 13.13 -9.77 3.65
C ILE A 379 12.69 -9.97 2.21
N THR A 380 13.34 -10.90 1.49
CA THR A 380 12.79 -11.46 0.25
C THR A 380 11.41 -12.05 0.50
N PRO A 381 10.40 -11.82 -0.35
CA PRO A 381 9.08 -12.42 -0.18
C PRO A 381 9.18 -13.93 0.06
N PRO A 382 8.77 -14.45 1.25
CA PRO A 382 8.88 -15.87 1.56
C PRO A 382 7.91 -16.70 0.71
N THR A 383 8.27 -17.95 0.44
CA THR A 383 7.34 -18.93 -0.13
C THR A 383 6.34 -19.37 0.93
N LEU A 384 5.11 -19.73 0.54
CA LEU A 384 4.12 -20.25 1.49
C LEU A 384 4.62 -21.49 2.22
N GLU A 385 5.37 -22.35 1.52
CA GLU A 385 5.98 -23.55 2.09
C GLU A 385 6.96 -23.21 3.23
N SER A 386 7.76 -22.16 3.06
CA SER A 386 8.73 -21.71 4.07
C SER A 386 8.08 -21.16 5.34
N LEU A 387 6.79 -20.86 5.32
CA LEU A 387 6.03 -20.34 6.46
C LEU A 387 5.33 -21.43 7.29
N VAL A 388 5.32 -22.69 6.81
CA VAL A 388 4.65 -23.81 7.48
C VAL A 388 5.32 -24.22 8.80
N PRO A 389 6.66 -24.25 8.95
CA PRO A 389 7.28 -24.60 10.23
C PRO A 389 6.83 -23.67 11.37
N GLU A 390 6.70 -24.24 12.56
CA GLU A 390 6.30 -23.50 13.76
C GLU A 390 7.19 -22.26 13.98
N GLY A 391 6.56 -21.12 14.24
CA GLY A 391 7.25 -19.84 14.44
C GLY A 391 7.78 -19.17 13.17
N ALA A 392 7.85 -19.87 12.02
CA ALA A 392 8.40 -19.32 10.77
C ALA A 392 7.59 -18.12 10.27
N TYR A 393 6.26 -18.22 10.31
CA TYR A 393 5.39 -17.11 9.96
C TYR A 393 5.64 -15.87 10.85
N ALA A 394 5.66 -16.04 12.16
CA ALA A 394 5.84 -14.93 13.11
C ALA A 394 7.19 -14.22 12.86
N LYS A 395 8.28 -15.00 12.70
CA LYS A 395 9.62 -14.46 12.40
C LYS A 395 9.66 -13.69 11.08
N ALA A 396 9.11 -14.26 10.01
CA ALA A 396 9.08 -13.61 8.70
C ALA A 396 8.20 -12.35 8.71
N ASN A 397 7.03 -12.41 9.36
CA ASN A 397 6.11 -11.29 9.48
C ASN A 397 6.73 -10.11 10.25
N MET A 398 7.41 -10.37 11.37
CA MET A 398 8.12 -9.34 12.12
C MET A 398 9.23 -8.69 11.31
N LYS A 399 10.01 -9.49 10.56
CA LYS A 399 11.08 -8.99 9.69
C LYS A 399 10.53 -8.15 8.52
N ALA A 400 9.40 -8.54 7.91
CA ALA A 400 8.75 -7.79 6.85
C ALA A 400 8.26 -6.42 7.32
N LEU A 401 7.75 -6.32 8.54
CA LEU A 401 7.20 -5.09 9.12
C LEU A 401 8.27 -4.17 9.75
N ARG A 402 9.46 -4.67 10.04
CA ARG A 402 10.49 -3.97 10.82
C ARG A 402 10.78 -2.56 10.34
N ASN A 403 11.08 -2.39 9.06
CA ASN A 403 11.48 -1.08 8.51
C ASN A 403 10.28 -0.14 8.35
N THR A 404 9.12 -0.68 7.99
CA THR A 404 7.95 0.13 7.66
C THR A 404 7.21 0.64 8.89
N VAL A 405 7.17 -0.13 10.00
CA VAL A 405 6.45 0.27 11.22
C VAL A 405 7.01 1.55 11.84
N MET A 406 8.29 1.84 11.63
CA MET A 406 8.94 3.05 12.14
C MET A 406 8.22 4.31 11.66
N ALA A 407 7.84 4.38 10.39
CA ALA A 407 7.11 5.52 9.85
C ALA A 407 5.73 5.72 10.51
N ASN A 408 5.01 4.63 10.84
CA ASN A 408 3.73 4.72 11.53
C ASN A 408 3.90 5.18 12.98
N PHE A 409 4.87 4.61 13.72
CA PHE A 409 5.14 4.95 15.11
C PHE A 409 5.69 6.37 15.27
N MET A 410 6.44 6.85 14.29
CA MET A 410 6.98 8.20 14.24
C MET A 410 6.03 9.23 13.59
N GLY A 411 4.82 8.83 13.19
CA GLY A 411 3.82 9.73 12.60
C GLY A 411 4.19 10.29 11.21
N LEU A 412 5.16 9.69 10.53
CA LEU A 412 5.69 10.15 9.24
C LEU A 412 4.76 9.74 8.09
N CYS A 413 4.72 10.51 6.99
CA CYS A 413 4.24 10.01 5.72
C CYS A 413 5.33 9.19 5.01
N GLY A 414 4.95 8.27 4.13
CA GLY A 414 5.88 7.36 3.50
C GLY A 414 5.48 6.97 2.08
N LEU A 415 6.46 6.94 1.22
CA LEU A 415 6.36 6.48 -0.16
C LEU A 415 7.30 5.29 -0.33
N THR A 416 6.95 4.33 -1.16
CA THR A 416 7.87 3.32 -1.68
C THR A 416 7.80 3.27 -3.19
N LEU A 417 8.95 3.02 -3.83
CA LEU A 417 9.04 2.78 -5.27
C LEU A 417 10.09 1.69 -5.56
N PRO A 418 9.93 0.92 -6.62
CA PRO A 418 10.88 -0.13 -7.00
C PRO A 418 12.22 0.44 -7.43
N VAL A 419 13.33 -0.22 -7.06
CA VAL A 419 14.70 0.21 -7.42
C VAL A 419 15.59 -0.91 -7.94
N GLY A 420 15.06 -2.13 -8.05
CA GLY A 420 15.82 -3.28 -8.56
C GLY A 420 15.24 -4.60 -8.10
N LEU A 421 15.99 -5.66 -8.31
CA LEU A 421 15.69 -7.02 -7.86
C LEU A 421 16.70 -7.46 -6.82
N ASP A 422 16.27 -8.29 -5.87
CA ASP A 422 17.14 -8.96 -4.91
C ASP A 422 17.83 -10.20 -5.54
N ALA A 423 18.66 -10.89 -4.76
CA ALA A 423 19.37 -12.07 -5.24
C ALA A 423 18.45 -13.25 -5.64
N ALA A 424 17.20 -13.25 -5.23
CA ALA A 424 16.18 -14.22 -5.61
C ALA A 424 15.33 -13.77 -6.81
N GLY A 425 15.64 -12.61 -7.41
CA GLY A 425 14.90 -12.04 -8.52
C GLY A 425 13.56 -11.39 -8.10
N MET A 426 13.41 -11.05 -6.83
CA MET A 426 12.20 -10.41 -6.30
C MET A 426 12.37 -8.89 -6.21
N PRO A 427 11.30 -8.08 -6.45
CA PRO A 427 11.38 -6.64 -6.40
C PRO A 427 11.88 -6.09 -5.07
N VAL A 428 12.69 -5.06 -5.14
CA VAL A 428 13.20 -4.29 -4.00
C VAL A 428 12.66 -2.87 -4.05
N GLY A 429 12.05 -2.42 -2.95
CA GLY A 429 11.53 -1.06 -2.80
C GLY A 429 12.49 -0.17 -2.02
N LEU A 430 12.70 1.05 -2.52
CA LEU A 430 13.23 2.19 -1.78
C LEU A 430 12.09 2.84 -1.02
N GLN A 431 12.20 2.97 0.30
CA GLN A 431 11.29 3.72 1.14
C GLN A 431 11.80 5.16 1.29
N ILE A 432 10.92 6.12 1.07
CA ILE A 432 11.16 7.55 1.21
C ILE A 432 10.21 8.05 2.31
N LEU A 433 10.77 8.63 3.37
CA LEU A 433 10.00 9.12 4.52
C LEU A 433 10.13 10.63 4.62
N ALA A 434 9.02 11.31 4.94
CA ALA A 434 9.02 12.73 5.25
C ALA A 434 8.16 13.02 6.49
N GLY A 435 8.32 14.22 7.04
CA GLY A 435 7.56 14.67 8.20
C GLY A 435 6.04 14.65 7.96
N PRO A 436 5.22 14.70 9.02
CA PRO A 436 3.77 14.69 8.88
C PRO A 436 3.28 15.89 8.05
N TRP A 437 2.23 15.67 7.26
CA TRP A 437 1.62 16.65 6.35
C TRP A 437 2.50 17.07 5.16
N GLN A 438 3.64 16.41 4.94
CA GLN A 438 4.52 16.63 3.78
C GLN A 438 4.18 15.71 2.59
N ASP A 439 3.02 15.05 2.58
CA ASP A 439 2.64 14.03 1.58
C ASP A 439 2.76 14.53 0.14
N ALA A 440 2.27 15.73 -0.16
CA ALA A 440 2.37 16.32 -1.50
C ALA A 440 3.82 16.59 -1.92
N ARG A 441 4.66 17.10 -0.99
CA ARG A 441 6.10 17.29 -1.23
C ARG A 441 6.81 15.96 -1.39
N LEU A 442 6.46 14.95 -0.57
CA LEU A 442 7.00 13.60 -0.66
C LEU A 442 6.74 12.98 -2.04
N LEU A 443 5.53 13.18 -2.59
CA LEU A 443 5.20 12.73 -3.95
C LEU A 443 6.04 13.45 -5.01
N ALA A 444 6.25 14.76 -4.91
CA ALA A 444 7.11 15.49 -5.84
C ALA A 444 8.57 15.02 -5.77
N ILE A 445 9.11 14.76 -4.57
CA ILE A 445 10.43 14.16 -4.38
C ILE A 445 10.47 12.76 -5.02
N GLY A 446 9.44 11.95 -4.80
CA GLY A 446 9.33 10.63 -5.41
C GLY A 446 9.29 10.69 -6.94
N GLN A 447 8.60 11.67 -7.55
CA GLN A 447 8.62 11.90 -9.00
C GLN A 447 10.01 12.23 -9.50
N ALA A 448 10.79 13.08 -8.78
CA ALA A 448 12.18 13.39 -9.13
C ALA A 448 13.08 12.15 -9.09
N ILE A 449 12.89 11.31 -8.06
CA ILE A 449 13.64 10.05 -7.91
C ILE A 449 13.23 9.06 -9.02
N GLU A 450 11.94 8.87 -9.29
CA GLU A 450 11.45 7.98 -10.36
C GLU A 450 11.91 8.46 -11.75
N ALA A 451 11.90 9.76 -12.01
CA ALA A 451 12.41 10.32 -13.27
C ALA A 451 13.90 10.03 -13.48
N LYS A 452 14.69 9.97 -12.40
CA LYS A 452 16.13 9.67 -12.46
C LYS A 452 16.41 8.17 -12.57
N LEU A 453 15.70 7.34 -11.79
CA LEU A 453 15.97 5.90 -11.71
C LEU A 453 15.22 5.08 -12.76
N GLY A 454 14.10 5.59 -13.25
CA GLY A 454 13.09 4.88 -14.03
C GLY A 454 11.91 4.44 -13.17
N SER A 455 10.77 4.17 -13.80
CA SER A 455 9.61 3.56 -13.13
C SER A 455 9.86 2.07 -12.85
N GLY A 456 9.03 1.45 -12.02
CA GLY A 456 9.10 0.01 -11.75
C GLY A 456 9.06 -0.83 -13.03
N VAL A 457 8.26 -0.43 -14.02
CA VAL A 457 8.18 -1.12 -15.31
C VAL A 457 9.52 -1.01 -16.09
N ASP A 458 10.17 0.16 -16.04
CA ASP A 458 11.43 0.40 -16.74
C ASP A 458 12.59 -0.36 -16.09
N ILE A 459 12.61 -0.43 -14.75
CA ILE A 459 13.71 -1.04 -13.97
C ILE A 459 13.59 -2.56 -13.92
N LEU A 460 12.37 -3.07 -13.71
CA LEU A 460 12.14 -4.48 -13.41
C LEU A 460 11.75 -5.30 -14.65
N GLY A 461 11.21 -4.66 -15.69
CA GLY A 461 10.62 -5.33 -16.84
C GLY A 461 9.31 -6.05 -16.50
N ASP A 462 8.93 -7.03 -17.33
CA ASP A 462 7.73 -7.83 -17.12
C ASP A 462 7.96 -8.93 -16.08
N PRO A 463 7.01 -9.17 -15.17
CA PRO A 463 7.10 -10.28 -14.23
C PRO A 463 7.22 -11.64 -14.92
N PRO A 464 8.06 -12.56 -14.42
CA PRO A 464 8.26 -13.89 -15.01
C PRO A 464 6.97 -14.72 -15.18
N ALA A 465 5.96 -14.51 -14.32
CA ALA A 465 4.68 -15.20 -14.45
C ALA A 465 3.87 -14.77 -15.69
N PHE A 466 4.28 -13.70 -16.40
CA PHE A 466 3.60 -13.16 -17.58
C PHE A 466 4.29 -13.53 -18.90
N SER A 467 5.51 -14.07 -18.81
CA SER A 467 6.21 -14.58 -19.98
C SER A 467 5.45 -15.79 -20.55
N PRO A 468 5.25 -15.89 -21.87
CA PRO A 468 4.68 -17.09 -22.48
C PRO A 468 5.61 -18.28 -22.18
N ARG A 469 5.01 -19.38 -21.71
CA ARG A 469 5.73 -20.66 -21.52
C ARG A 469 6.08 -21.29 -22.85
#